data_7394b5bdc697beedfd54620bb81e0503
#
_entry.id   7394b5bdc697beedfd54620bb81e0503
#
_cell.length_a   1.000
_cell.length_b   1.000
_cell.length_c   1.000
_cell.angle_alpha   90.00
_cell.angle_beta   90.00
_cell.angle_gamma   90.00
#
_symmetry.space_group_name_H-M   'P 1'
#
loop_
_entity.id
_entity.type
_entity.pdbx_description
1 polymer ?
#
loop_
_entity_poly.entity_id
_entity_poly.type
_entity_poly.pdbx_seq_one_letter_code
_entity_poly.pdbx_strand_id
1 'polypeptide(L)'
;CDRRQRQMCIRDSRYTDAGGGITAVGVCSGSGGNLMDAAMAKGCQALITGDVKHSDFVAAENAGFCLIDAGHYYTENVFHRALADKLAEQFPELVIMQSESGKDPVSIV
;
A
#
# COMPACT_ATOMS: atom_id res chain seq x y z
N CYS A 1 -11.85 -6.98 -14.14
CA CYS A 1 -12.23 -7.05 -12.72
C CYS A 1 -13.73 -7.33 -12.58
N ASP A 2 -14.12 -8.22 -11.66
CA ASP A 2 -15.51 -8.32 -11.26
C ASP A 2 -15.92 -7.06 -10.47
N ARG A 3 -17.18 -6.97 -10.06
CA ARG A 3 -17.70 -5.79 -9.38
C ARG A 3 -16.92 -5.46 -8.11
N ARG A 4 -16.53 -6.48 -7.35
CA ARG A 4 -15.78 -6.31 -6.10
C ARG A 4 -14.34 -5.88 -6.40
N GLN A 5 -13.69 -6.54 -7.36
CA GLN A 5 -12.35 -6.18 -7.80
C GLN A 5 -12.33 -4.80 -8.44
N ARG A 6 -13.41 -4.45 -9.15
CA ARG A 6 -13.53 -3.13 -9.78
C ARG A 6 -13.56 -2.01 -8.74
N GLN A 7 -14.21 -2.22 -7.60
CA GLN A 7 -14.17 -1.25 -6.50
C GLN A 7 -12.76 -1.10 -5.95
N MET A 8 -12.06 -2.21 -5.75
CA MET A 8 -10.68 -2.18 -5.28
C MET A 8 -9.73 -1.54 -6.30
N CYS A 9 -9.89 -1.86 -7.57
CA CYS A 9 -9.00 -1.37 -8.63
C CYS A 9 -9.22 0.09 -8.99
N ILE A 10 -10.46 0.58 -8.86
CA ILE A 10 -10.84 1.91 -9.35
C ILE A 10 -11.04 2.91 -8.21
N ARG A 11 -11.68 2.50 -7.13
CA ARG A 11 -12.03 3.40 -6.03
C ARG A 11 -10.96 3.47 -4.96
N ASP A 12 -10.27 2.35 -4.72
CA ASP A 12 -9.40 2.21 -3.56
C ASP A 12 -7.95 2.53 -3.87
N SER A 13 -7.61 2.66 -5.14
CA SER A 13 -6.24 2.94 -5.55
C SER A 13 -6.17 4.12 -6.50
N ARG A 14 -5.24 5.02 -6.22
CA ARG A 14 -4.93 6.16 -7.07
C ARG A 14 -3.45 6.12 -7.41
N TYR A 15 -3.07 6.54 -8.61
CA TYR A 15 -1.67 6.44 -9.00
C TYR A 15 -1.28 7.49 -10.05
N THR A 16 0.01 7.78 -10.13
CA THR A 16 0.60 8.51 -11.25
C THR A 16 1.22 7.50 -12.22
N ASP A 17 1.02 7.73 -13.51
CA ASP A 17 1.58 6.87 -14.55
C ASP A 17 2.90 7.48 -15.03
N ALA A 18 3.98 6.75 -14.81
CA ALA A 18 5.31 7.20 -15.24
C ALA A 18 5.61 6.92 -16.70
N GLY A 19 4.78 6.11 -17.37
CA GLY A 19 4.93 5.81 -18.80
C GLY A 19 6.08 4.88 -19.16
N GLY A 20 6.83 4.40 -18.18
CA GLY A 20 7.99 3.54 -18.41
C GLY A 20 7.83 2.14 -17.81
N GLY A 21 8.83 1.31 -18.05
CA GLY A 21 8.87 -0.03 -17.44
C GLY A 21 9.20 0.05 -15.96
N ILE A 22 8.61 -0.85 -15.17
CA ILE A 22 8.83 -0.96 -13.74
C ILE A 22 9.53 -2.28 -13.45
N THR A 23 10.73 -2.21 -12.90
CA THR A 23 11.51 -3.38 -12.53
C THR A 23 11.72 -3.51 -11.03
N ALA A 24 11.57 -2.40 -10.29
CA ALA A 24 11.71 -2.39 -8.84
C ALA A 24 10.62 -1.52 -8.24
N VAL A 25 9.96 -2.07 -7.22
CA VAL A 25 8.84 -1.42 -6.53
C VAL A 25 9.15 -1.34 -5.04
N GLY A 26 9.02 -0.14 -4.48
CA GLY A 26 9.05 0.05 -3.04
C GLY A 26 7.65 -0.14 -2.46
N VAL A 27 7.59 -0.62 -1.23
CA VAL A 27 6.33 -0.79 -0.51
C VAL A 27 6.48 -0.19 0.88
N CYS A 28 5.53 0.65 1.27
CA CYS A 28 5.47 1.19 2.62
C CYS A 28 4.02 1.20 3.07
N SER A 29 3.69 0.36 4.06
CA SER A 29 2.34 0.31 4.61
C SER A 29 2.01 1.62 5.34
N GLY A 30 0.72 1.97 5.36
CA GLY A 30 0.25 3.18 5.98
C GLY A 30 0.54 4.42 5.14
N SER A 31 1.07 5.46 5.75
CA SER A 31 1.33 6.75 5.09
C SER A 31 2.82 6.90 4.79
N GLY A 32 3.20 6.69 3.55
CA GLY A 32 4.59 6.70 3.13
C GLY A 32 4.91 7.54 1.91
N GLY A 33 4.05 8.49 1.54
CA GLY A 33 4.29 9.36 0.39
C GLY A 33 5.59 10.16 0.50
N ASN A 34 6.02 10.45 1.72
CA ASN A 34 7.29 11.14 2.01
C ASN A 34 8.53 10.28 1.75
N LEU A 35 8.37 9.00 1.45
CA LEU A 35 9.48 8.10 1.16
C LEU A 35 9.77 7.95 -0.34
N MET A 36 9.09 8.73 -1.17
CA MET A 36 9.26 8.67 -2.62
C MET A 36 10.72 8.91 -3.04
N ASP A 37 11.37 9.92 -2.46
CA ASP A 37 12.77 10.23 -2.79
C ASP A 37 13.70 9.08 -2.39
N ALA A 38 13.45 8.45 -1.24
CA ALA A 38 14.23 7.31 -0.79
C ALA A 38 14.04 6.11 -1.74
N ALA A 39 12.82 5.89 -2.21
CA ALA A 39 12.54 4.81 -3.15
C ALA A 39 13.26 5.04 -4.48
N MET A 40 13.22 6.28 -4.98
CA MET A 40 13.94 6.63 -6.21
C MET A 40 15.46 6.47 -6.04
N ALA A 41 16.00 6.85 -4.89
CA ALA A 41 17.43 6.70 -4.59
C ALA A 41 17.86 5.23 -4.55
N LYS A 42 16.94 4.33 -4.23
CA LYS A 42 17.18 2.89 -4.23
C LYS A 42 16.95 2.24 -5.60
N GLY A 43 16.65 3.02 -6.62
CA GLY A 43 16.45 2.52 -7.97
C GLY A 43 15.06 1.99 -8.25
N CYS A 44 14.06 2.33 -7.42
CA CYS A 44 12.69 1.96 -7.68
C CYS A 44 12.03 2.91 -8.69
N GLN A 45 11.15 2.39 -9.51
CA GLN A 45 10.33 3.17 -10.43
C GLN A 45 8.93 3.40 -9.90
N ALA A 46 8.54 2.69 -8.85
CA ALA A 46 7.23 2.80 -8.23
C ALA A 46 7.32 2.67 -6.72
N LEU A 47 6.36 3.28 -6.02
CA LEU A 47 6.16 3.13 -4.59
C LEU A 47 4.68 2.88 -4.33
N ILE A 48 4.38 1.81 -3.60
CA ILE A 48 3.02 1.50 -3.15
C ILE A 48 2.91 1.87 -1.68
N THR A 49 1.97 2.75 -1.36
CA THR A 49 1.74 3.23 0.00
C THR A 49 0.30 3.68 0.17
N GLY A 50 -0.02 4.40 1.24
CA GLY A 50 -1.34 4.96 1.49
C GLY A 50 -1.25 6.42 1.92
N ASP A 51 -2.42 7.07 2.02
CA ASP A 51 -2.58 8.45 2.46
C ASP A 51 -1.64 9.43 1.73
N VAL A 52 -1.58 9.27 0.42
CA VAL A 52 -0.74 10.13 -0.42
C VAL A 52 -1.42 11.48 -0.62
N LYS A 53 -0.68 12.55 -0.37
CA LYS A 53 -1.18 13.91 -0.55
C LYS A 53 -1.16 14.28 -2.03
N HIS A 54 -2.02 15.23 -2.39
CA HIS A 54 -2.04 15.74 -3.76
C HIS A 54 -0.66 16.29 -4.18
N SER A 55 0.02 16.98 -3.28
CA SER A 55 1.37 17.51 -3.55
C SER A 55 2.39 16.40 -3.85
N ASP A 56 2.25 15.22 -3.21
CA ASP A 56 3.12 14.08 -3.50
C ASP A 56 2.86 13.55 -4.91
N PHE A 57 1.60 13.48 -5.33
CA PHE A 57 1.26 13.07 -6.69
C PHE A 57 1.82 14.04 -7.74
N VAL A 58 1.73 15.35 -7.47
CA VAL A 58 2.30 16.34 -8.37
C VAL A 58 3.81 16.17 -8.50
N ALA A 59 4.49 15.98 -7.37
CA ALA A 59 5.94 15.73 -7.37
C ALA A 59 6.30 14.44 -8.12
N ALA A 60 5.51 13.39 -7.93
CA ALA A 60 5.73 12.10 -8.61
C ALA A 60 5.58 12.25 -10.12
N GLU A 61 4.54 12.93 -10.57
CA GLU A 61 4.32 13.14 -12.00
C GLU A 61 5.45 13.96 -12.62
N ASN A 62 5.90 15.00 -11.94
CA ASN A 62 7.01 15.83 -12.41
C ASN A 62 8.33 15.05 -12.46
N ALA A 63 8.50 14.09 -11.56
CA ALA A 63 9.70 13.24 -11.51
C ALA A 63 9.64 12.03 -12.44
N GLY A 64 8.50 11.79 -13.09
CA GLY A 64 8.31 10.58 -13.91
C GLY A 64 8.29 9.31 -13.07
N PHE A 65 7.70 9.37 -11.88
CA PHE A 65 7.67 8.27 -10.91
C PHE A 65 6.24 7.79 -10.70
N CYS A 66 6.07 6.47 -10.59
CA CYS A 66 4.77 5.86 -10.35
C CYS A 66 4.50 5.76 -8.85
N LEU A 67 3.70 6.68 -8.33
CA LEU A 67 3.29 6.70 -6.93
C LEU A 67 1.88 6.15 -6.83
N ILE A 68 1.70 5.10 -6.02
CA ILE A 68 0.45 4.37 -5.92
C ILE A 68 -0.07 4.48 -4.49
N ASP A 69 -1.27 5.07 -4.36
CA ASP A 69 -2.01 5.10 -3.09
C ASP A 69 -2.99 3.93 -3.08
N ALA A 70 -2.64 2.88 -2.39
CA ALA A 70 -3.46 1.67 -2.25
C ALA A 70 -4.28 1.65 -0.95
N GLY A 71 -4.30 2.77 -0.23
CA GLY A 71 -5.07 2.95 0.99
C GLY A 71 -4.25 2.64 2.25
N HIS A 72 -4.45 3.47 3.27
CA HIS A 72 -3.75 3.31 4.55
C HIS A 72 -4.15 1.99 5.21
N TYR A 73 -5.45 1.82 5.39
CA TYR A 73 -5.99 0.63 6.05
C TYR A 73 -5.60 -0.65 5.31
N TYR A 74 -5.77 -0.68 3.99
CA TYR A 74 -5.54 -1.89 3.21
C TYR A 74 -4.06 -2.27 3.14
N THR A 75 -3.16 -1.30 3.10
CA THR A 75 -1.72 -1.60 3.09
C THR A 75 -1.23 -2.10 4.45
N GLU A 76 -1.87 -1.70 5.54
CA GLU A 76 -1.53 -2.17 6.88
C GLU A 76 -2.26 -3.45 7.28
N ASN A 77 -3.48 -3.64 6.79
CA ASN A 77 -4.34 -4.74 7.23
C ASN A 77 -3.76 -6.12 6.93
N VAL A 78 -2.94 -6.24 5.91
CA VAL A 78 -2.29 -7.52 5.57
C VAL A 78 -1.24 -7.95 6.59
N PHE A 79 -0.75 -7.00 7.39
CA PHE A 79 0.34 -7.25 8.34
C PHE A 79 -0.06 -8.21 9.46
N HIS A 80 -1.28 -8.11 9.98
CA HIS A 80 -1.68 -8.90 11.14
C HIS A 80 -1.67 -10.42 10.84
N ARG A 81 -2.01 -10.82 9.63
CA ARG A 81 -1.96 -12.23 9.23
C ARG A 81 -0.51 -12.74 9.17
N ALA A 82 0.37 -11.96 8.56
CA ALA A 82 1.78 -12.31 8.48
C ALA A 82 2.41 -12.39 9.87
N LEU A 83 2.05 -11.45 10.76
CA LEU A 83 2.54 -11.46 12.13
C LEU A 83 2.00 -12.66 12.90
N ALA A 84 0.71 -12.98 12.76
CA ALA A 84 0.10 -14.13 13.42
C ALA A 84 0.78 -15.44 13.01
N ASP A 85 1.07 -15.60 11.72
CA ASP A 85 1.76 -16.78 11.20
C ASP A 85 3.18 -16.91 11.79
N LYS A 86 3.91 -15.80 11.87
CA LYS A 86 5.25 -15.80 12.45
C LYS A 86 5.24 -16.10 13.94
N LEU A 87 4.27 -15.55 14.68
CA LEU A 87 4.14 -15.80 16.11
C LEU A 87 3.78 -17.27 16.36
N ALA A 88 2.88 -17.85 15.56
CA ALA A 88 2.52 -19.27 15.68
C ALA A 88 3.72 -20.19 15.42
N GLU A 89 4.57 -19.81 14.49
CA GLU A 89 5.79 -20.57 14.18
C GLU A 89 6.81 -20.50 15.32
N GLN A 90 7.03 -19.31 15.89
CA GLN A 90 8.01 -19.09 16.94
C GLN A 90 7.53 -19.55 18.33
N PHE A 91 6.23 -19.48 18.58
CA PHE A 91 5.62 -19.81 19.87
C PHE A 91 4.44 -20.75 19.68
N PRO A 92 4.71 -22.04 19.35
CA PRO A 92 3.63 -23.00 19.06
C PRO A 92 2.67 -23.23 20.23
N GLU A 93 3.11 -22.93 21.46
CA GLU A 93 2.30 -23.09 22.67
C GLU A 93 1.28 -21.97 22.88
N LEU A 94 1.38 -20.89 22.13
CA LEU A 94 0.45 -19.76 22.27
C LEU A 94 -0.78 -19.95 21.38
N VAL A 95 -1.92 -19.51 21.88
CA VAL A 95 -3.13 -19.38 21.08
C VAL A 95 -3.11 -18.00 20.42
N ILE A 96 -2.98 -17.99 19.11
CA ILE A 96 -2.90 -16.75 18.34
C ILE A 96 -4.25 -16.51 17.66
N MET A 97 -4.85 -15.37 17.95
CA MET A 97 -6.14 -14.99 17.38
C MET A 97 -6.03 -13.70 16.60
N GLN A 98 -6.69 -13.64 15.45
CA GLN A 98 -6.82 -12.44 14.65
C GLN A 98 -8.23 -11.89 14.79
N SER A 99 -8.34 -10.57 14.94
CA SER A 99 -9.65 -9.92 15.00
C SER A 99 -10.37 -10.06 13.66
N GLU A 100 -11.62 -10.50 13.71
CA GLU A 100 -12.49 -10.60 12.52
C GLU A 100 -13.45 -9.41 12.43
N SER A 101 -13.51 -8.58 13.47
CA SER A 101 -14.42 -7.44 13.53
C SER A 101 -13.79 -6.12 13.07
N GLY A 102 -12.47 -6.12 12.84
CA GLY A 102 -11.78 -4.93 12.34
C GLY A 102 -12.21 -4.61 10.91
N LYS A 103 -12.45 -3.34 10.65
CA LYS A 103 -12.82 -2.87 9.31
C LYS A 103 -12.33 -1.44 9.11
N ASP A 104 -12.19 -1.06 7.85
CA ASP A 104 -11.88 0.32 7.50
C ASP A 104 -13.07 1.22 7.90
N PRO A 105 -12.86 2.22 8.76
CA PRO A 105 -13.94 3.14 9.11
C PRO A 105 -14.31 4.11 7.99
N VAL A 106 -13.47 4.21 6.96
CA VAL A 106 -13.70 5.11 5.83
C VAL A 106 -14.63 4.45 4.82
N SER A 107 -15.70 5.14 4.47
CA SER A 107 -16.63 4.73 3.42
C SER A 107 -16.35 5.52 2.15
N ILE A 108 -16.48 4.84 1.02
CA ILE A 108 -16.30 5.46 -0.30
C ILE A 108 -17.66 5.66 -0.93
N VAL A 109 -17.92 6.90 -1.34
CA VAL A 109 -19.19 7.28 -1.97
C VAL A 109 -19.25 6.80 -3.41
#